data_56f9c0ad3ff1ad0faf3993a3b30f4c8c
#
_entry.id   56f9c0ad3ff1ad0faf3993a3b30f4c8c
#
_cell.length_a   1.000
_cell.length_b   1.000
_cell.length_c   1.000
_cell.angle_alpha   90.00
_cell.angle_beta   90.00
_cell.angle_gamma   90.00
#
_symmetry.space_group_name_H-M   'P 1'
#
loop_
_entity.id
_entity.type
_entity.pdbx_description
1 polymer ?
#
loop_
_entity_poly.entity_id
_entity_poly.type
_entity_poly.pdbx_seq_one_letter_code
_entity_poly.pdbx_strand_id
1 'polypeptide(L)'
;MTGSWWKQTQSAICISLATPRGDYYLVASHLDSVSDGGRYDGILGVAAAMTLLKMIKEESLDIPLKVGAFRCEESTNFLKACLGSALVTGKFDPEDFVRLVSRDGKTLQQVFADRGHSTDLRVIDGVKGYLELHIEQGRVLESEKLPIGVVTSIAGNLRLEVRITGMAEHSGATPMNIRQDALCAAAEIVLAVEEIATSDPDHTSVGTVGSLNVHPNSLNVVPGAVSLTVDLRDGNNDRIELMSAQVQSRIRKICDRRGVDVDLRVVSHAPAVTLDDGVVRGLSEAAHVRGIEHKLMPSGAGHDAMNFADLCPTGMLFVPCENGVSHSPLEKADNADAVRGAHIMLEYLKRLEGQTTTVV
;
A
#
# COMPACT_ATOMS: atom_id res chain seq x y z
N MET A 1 -17.98 25.10 -29.04
CA MET A 1 -18.14 23.65 -28.76
C MET A 1 -17.64 23.40 -27.34
N THR A 2 -18.51 23.52 -26.38
CA THR A 2 -18.21 23.37 -24.96
C THR A 2 -18.57 21.93 -24.56
N GLY A 3 -17.65 21.02 -24.77
CA GLY A 3 -17.77 19.66 -24.26
C GLY A 3 -17.48 19.69 -22.76
N SER A 4 -18.47 19.31 -21.96
CA SER A 4 -18.35 19.15 -20.50
C SER A 4 -17.38 18.01 -20.18
N TRP A 5 -16.15 18.37 -19.84
CA TRP A 5 -15.03 17.45 -19.59
C TRP A 5 -15.07 16.78 -18.20
N TRP A 6 -16.10 17.05 -17.42
CA TRP A 6 -16.21 16.61 -16.03
C TRP A 6 -17.47 15.78 -15.84
N LYS A 7 -17.45 14.49 -16.17
CA LYS A 7 -18.42 13.56 -15.61
C LYS A 7 -17.87 13.07 -14.27
N GLN A 8 -18.39 13.66 -13.22
CA GLN A 8 -18.25 13.12 -11.88
C GLN A 8 -18.86 11.72 -11.81
N THR A 9 -18.04 10.71 -11.60
CA THR A 9 -18.48 9.55 -10.82
C THR A 9 -18.52 10.06 -9.38
N GLN A 10 -19.70 10.11 -8.81
CA GLN A 10 -20.06 10.93 -7.64
C GLN A 10 -19.41 10.35 -6.38
N SER A 11 -18.16 10.62 -6.08
CA SER A 11 -17.61 10.44 -4.73
C SER A 11 -16.17 9.94 -4.60
N ALA A 12 -15.76 8.95 -5.37
CA ALA A 12 -14.34 8.64 -5.55
C ALA A 12 -13.91 9.33 -6.84
N ILE A 13 -13.10 10.37 -6.79
CA ILE A 13 -12.83 11.15 -7.98
C ILE A 13 -12.04 10.30 -8.95
N CYS A 14 -12.71 9.81 -9.98
CA CYS A 14 -12.08 9.39 -11.21
C CYS A 14 -12.19 10.56 -12.18
N ILE A 15 -11.11 11.29 -12.39
CA ILE A 15 -11.03 12.27 -13.46
C ILE A 15 -10.84 11.48 -14.76
N SER A 16 -11.93 11.25 -15.47
CA SER A 16 -11.85 10.62 -16.77
C SER A 16 -11.57 11.69 -17.82
N LEU A 17 -10.33 11.83 -18.20
CA LEU A 17 -9.96 12.51 -19.44
C LEU A 17 -10.09 11.46 -20.57
N ALA A 18 -11.31 11.28 -21.05
CA ALA A 18 -11.62 10.18 -21.95
C ALA A 18 -11.42 10.53 -23.41
N THR A 19 -11.01 9.56 -24.12
CA THR A 19 -11.52 9.16 -25.40
C THR A 19 -12.25 7.87 -25.21
N PRO A 20 -12.75 7.00 -25.66
CA PRO A 20 -13.62 6.62 -26.70
C PRO A 20 -14.89 5.91 -26.20
N ARG A 21 -15.63 5.41 -27.12
CA ARG A 21 -16.78 4.51 -26.92
C ARG A 21 -16.25 3.08 -26.78
N GLY A 22 -16.66 2.37 -25.74
CA GLY A 22 -16.31 0.95 -25.52
C GLY A 22 -15.37 0.75 -24.33
N ASP A 23 -14.80 -0.44 -24.26
CA ASP A 23 -13.86 -0.85 -23.23
C ASP A 23 -12.54 -0.08 -23.31
N TYR A 24 -11.89 0.14 -22.19
CA TYR A 24 -10.73 1.03 -22.08
C TYR A 24 -9.70 0.53 -21.05
N TYR A 25 -8.48 0.99 -21.19
CA TYR A 25 -7.46 0.88 -20.14
C TYR A 25 -7.61 2.03 -19.15
N LEU A 26 -7.53 1.73 -17.86
CA LEU A 26 -7.50 2.73 -16.80
C LEU A 26 -6.06 2.85 -16.29
N VAL A 27 -5.49 4.04 -16.39
CA VAL A 27 -4.20 4.35 -15.75
C VAL A 27 -4.46 5.37 -14.66
N ALA A 28 -4.19 5.00 -13.42
CA ALA A 28 -4.61 5.80 -12.28
C ALA A 28 -3.63 5.68 -11.11
N SER A 29 -3.77 6.57 -10.16
CA SER A 29 -3.22 6.55 -8.82
C SER A 29 -4.03 7.51 -7.94
N HIS A 30 -3.54 7.91 -6.76
CA HIS A 30 -4.29 8.78 -5.85
C HIS A 30 -3.79 10.24 -5.84
N LEU A 31 -4.62 11.14 -5.30
CA LEU A 31 -4.34 12.57 -5.14
C LEU A 31 -4.23 13.04 -3.70
N ASP A 32 -4.73 12.23 -2.76
CA ASP A 32 -4.58 12.53 -1.34
C ASP A 32 -3.19 12.14 -0.83
N SER A 33 -2.83 12.60 0.33
CA SER A 33 -1.56 12.34 0.98
C SER A 33 -1.76 12.23 2.49
N VAL A 34 -0.79 11.68 3.20
CA VAL A 34 -0.73 11.71 4.66
C VAL A 34 -0.54 13.15 5.17
N SER A 35 -0.81 13.35 6.47
CA SER A 35 -0.46 14.62 7.13
C SER A 35 1.07 14.82 7.06
N ASP A 36 1.49 16.01 6.64
CA ASP A 36 2.89 16.32 6.39
C ASP A 36 3.57 15.42 5.36
N GLY A 37 2.81 14.96 4.35
CA GLY A 37 3.29 14.13 3.25
C GLY A 37 4.10 14.89 2.21
N GLY A 38 4.60 14.15 1.22
CA GLY A 38 5.39 14.64 0.12
C GLY A 38 4.57 15.11 -1.08
N ARG A 39 5.21 15.17 -2.24
CA ARG A 39 4.63 15.68 -3.50
C ARG A 39 4.50 14.62 -4.58
N TYR A 40 5.00 13.43 -4.33
CA TYR A 40 5.19 12.40 -5.35
C TYR A 40 4.31 11.19 -5.10
N ASP A 41 4.07 10.88 -3.83
CA ASP A 41 3.22 9.78 -3.40
C ASP A 41 1.80 9.90 -3.99
N GLY A 42 1.43 8.94 -4.84
CA GLY A 42 0.20 8.94 -5.64
C GLY A 42 0.16 9.98 -6.76
N ILE A 43 0.44 11.24 -6.45
CA ILE A 43 0.35 12.37 -7.37
C ILE A 43 1.25 12.18 -8.61
N LEU A 44 2.45 11.61 -8.43
CA LEU A 44 3.36 11.32 -9.54
C LEU A 44 2.75 10.33 -10.52
N GLY A 45 2.03 9.32 -10.03
CA GLY A 45 1.33 8.33 -10.85
C GLY A 45 0.21 8.96 -11.68
N VAL A 46 -0.57 9.87 -11.09
CA VAL A 46 -1.58 10.63 -11.83
C VAL A 46 -0.93 11.51 -12.92
N ALA A 47 0.17 12.18 -12.60
CA ALA A 47 0.91 12.99 -13.57
C ALA A 47 1.49 12.15 -14.73
N ALA A 48 2.01 10.96 -14.42
CA ALA A 48 2.49 9.99 -15.42
C ALA A 48 1.34 9.50 -16.33
N ALA A 49 0.17 9.20 -15.76
CA ALA A 49 -1.02 8.82 -16.51
C ALA A 49 -1.49 9.94 -17.47
N MET A 50 -1.46 11.18 -17.02
CA MET A 50 -1.75 12.34 -17.88
C MET A 50 -0.71 12.52 -18.99
N THR A 51 0.57 12.27 -18.68
CA THR A 51 1.66 12.31 -19.67
C THR A 51 1.47 11.21 -20.72
N LEU A 52 1.13 10.00 -20.31
CA LEU A 52 0.80 8.89 -21.21
C LEU A 52 -0.38 9.23 -22.13
N LEU A 53 -1.45 9.81 -21.60
CA LEU A 53 -2.59 10.26 -22.41
C LEU A 53 -2.17 11.32 -23.43
N LYS A 54 -1.29 12.24 -23.06
CA LYS A 54 -0.73 13.26 -23.98
C LYS A 54 0.07 12.59 -25.10
N MET A 55 0.95 11.65 -24.77
CA MET A 55 1.75 10.90 -25.76
C MET A 55 0.87 10.17 -26.77
N ILE A 56 -0.19 9.47 -26.29
CA ILE A 56 -1.16 8.78 -27.16
C ILE A 56 -1.81 9.74 -28.15
N LYS A 57 -2.19 10.94 -27.69
CA LYS A 57 -2.79 11.97 -28.56
C LYS A 57 -1.80 12.56 -29.56
N GLU A 58 -0.58 12.87 -29.13
CA GLU A 58 0.46 13.44 -29.99
C GLU A 58 0.90 12.47 -31.10
N GLU A 59 0.96 11.15 -30.77
CA GLU A 59 1.28 10.11 -31.74
C GLU A 59 0.04 9.65 -32.54
N SER A 60 -1.15 10.22 -32.29
CA SER A 60 -2.41 9.87 -32.96
C SER A 60 -2.74 8.37 -32.87
N LEU A 61 -2.45 7.74 -31.73
CA LEU A 61 -2.71 6.33 -31.49
C LEU A 61 -4.17 6.08 -31.13
N ASP A 62 -4.73 4.97 -31.63
CA ASP A 62 -6.09 4.51 -31.31
C ASP A 62 -6.07 3.56 -30.09
N ILE A 63 -5.61 4.09 -28.96
CA ILE A 63 -5.56 3.37 -27.67
C ILE A 63 -6.65 3.94 -26.76
N PRO A 64 -7.64 3.15 -26.37
CA PRO A 64 -8.73 3.59 -25.50
C PRO A 64 -8.25 3.73 -24.07
N LEU A 65 -7.85 4.95 -23.66
CA LEU A 65 -7.31 5.23 -22.33
C LEU A 65 -8.21 6.18 -21.54
N LYS A 66 -8.39 5.87 -20.26
CA LYS A 66 -8.88 6.80 -19.23
C LYS A 66 -7.82 7.02 -18.18
N VAL A 67 -7.72 8.25 -17.69
CA VAL A 67 -6.90 8.60 -16.53
C VAL A 67 -7.80 8.68 -15.31
N GLY A 68 -7.39 8.03 -14.22
CA GLY A 68 -8.06 8.07 -12.94
C GLY A 68 -7.21 8.78 -11.88
N ALA A 69 -7.91 9.37 -10.91
CA ALA A 69 -7.30 9.92 -9.72
C ALA A 69 -8.21 9.62 -8.52
N PHE A 70 -7.73 8.78 -7.61
CA PHE A 70 -8.49 8.34 -6.45
C PHE A 70 -8.31 9.28 -5.27
N ARG A 71 -9.22 9.19 -4.31
CA ARG A 71 -9.19 9.86 -3.02
C ARG A 71 -9.24 8.85 -1.90
N CYS A 72 -8.65 9.22 -0.77
CA CYS A 72 -8.62 8.38 0.42
C CYS A 72 -7.98 7.00 0.12
N GLU A 73 -6.91 7.00 -0.65
CA GLU A 73 -6.01 5.86 -0.71
C GLU A 73 -5.32 5.73 0.64
N GLU A 74 -4.85 6.84 1.15
CA GLU A 74 -4.25 6.97 2.46
C GLU A 74 -5.29 6.80 3.57
N SER A 75 -4.96 5.99 4.56
CA SER A 75 -5.85 5.72 5.69
C SER A 75 -6.00 6.89 6.67
N THR A 76 -5.49 8.07 6.32
CA THR A 76 -5.35 9.21 7.24
C THR A 76 -6.65 9.80 7.74
N ASN A 77 -7.72 9.75 6.95
CA ASN A 77 -9.00 10.37 7.32
C ASN A 77 -9.98 9.39 7.95
N PHE A 78 -10.17 8.21 7.35
CA PHE A 78 -11.17 7.22 7.77
C PHE A 78 -10.56 5.95 8.37
N LEU A 79 -9.25 5.89 8.58
CA LEU A 79 -8.50 4.70 9.04
C LEU A 79 -8.69 3.46 8.15
N LYS A 80 -9.14 3.67 6.91
CA LYS A 80 -9.28 2.63 5.88
C LYS A 80 -8.56 3.10 4.61
N ALA A 81 -7.60 2.30 4.17
CA ALA A 81 -6.83 2.57 2.95
C ALA A 81 -7.61 2.21 1.68
N CYS A 82 -7.18 2.75 0.53
CA CYS A 82 -7.70 2.48 -0.81
C CYS A 82 -9.23 2.62 -0.91
N LEU A 83 -9.81 3.55 -0.12
CA LEU A 83 -11.26 3.72 -0.01
C LEU A 83 -11.87 4.15 -1.34
N GLY A 84 -11.21 5.07 -2.07
CA GLY A 84 -11.68 5.58 -3.34
C GLY A 84 -11.78 4.50 -4.41
N SER A 85 -10.76 3.70 -4.58
CA SER A 85 -10.77 2.57 -5.52
C SER A 85 -11.74 1.47 -5.10
N ALA A 86 -11.86 1.18 -3.79
CA ALA A 86 -12.84 0.23 -3.29
C ALA A 86 -14.28 0.64 -3.62
N LEU A 87 -14.60 1.93 -3.51
CA LEU A 87 -15.91 2.47 -3.86
C LEU A 87 -16.24 2.31 -5.35
N VAL A 88 -15.28 2.57 -6.24
CA VAL A 88 -15.53 2.46 -7.70
C VAL A 88 -15.52 1.02 -8.20
N THR A 89 -14.83 0.11 -7.53
CA THR A 89 -14.75 -1.31 -7.90
C THR A 89 -15.85 -2.17 -7.27
N GLY A 90 -16.68 -1.58 -6.41
CA GLY A 90 -17.75 -2.31 -5.71
C GLY A 90 -17.24 -3.19 -4.56
N LYS A 91 -15.98 -3.07 -4.16
CA LYS A 91 -15.38 -3.79 -3.01
C LYS A 91 -15.60 -3.09 -1.68
N PHE A 92 -16.51 -2.16 -1.65
CA PHE A 92 -16.87 -1.38 -0.47
C PHE A 92 -18.06 -2.03 0.25
N ASP A 93 -17.93 -2.21 1.56
CA ASP A 93 -19.05 -2.65 2.39
C ASP A 93 -20.01 -1.46 2.61
N PRO A 94 -21.28 -1.56 2.19
CA PRO A 94 -22.26 -0.48 2.39
C PRO A 94 -22.42 -0.05 3.85
N GLU A 95 -22.20 -0.93 4.82
CA GLU A 95 -22.25 -0.57 6.24
C GLU A 95 -21.11 0.41 6.64
N ASP A 96 -20.02 0.44 5.88
CA ASP A 96 -18.92 1.37 6.13
C ASP A 96 -19.34 2.83 5.93
N PHE A 97 -20.42 3.13 5.22
CA PHE A 97 -20.94 4.50 5.15
C PHE A 97 -21.31 5.07 6.53
N VAL A 98 -21.77 4.22 7.45
CA VAL A 98 -22.13 4.62 8.81
C VAL A 98 -21.06 4.28 9.84
N ARG A 99 -20.21 3.27 9.58
CA ARG A 99 -19.14 2.83 10.50
C ARG A 99 -17.88 3.69 10.41
N LEU A 100 -17.50 4.09 9.19
CA LEU A 100 -16.28 4.89 9.00
C LEU A 100 -16.53 6.33 9.43
N VAL A 101 -15.75 6.78 10.39
CA VAL A 101 -15.81 8.13 10.95
C VAL A 101 -14.50 8.84 10.64
N SER A 102 -14.62 10.03 10.07
CA SER A 102 -13.49 10.90 9.74
C SER A 102 -12.87 11.51 11.01
N ARG A 103 -11.68 12.07 10.90
CA ARG A 103 -10.98 12.74 12.02
C ARG A 103 -11.77 13.87 12.66
N ASP A 104 -12.64 14.53 11.91
CA ASP A 104 -13.54 15.60 12.39
C ASP A 104 -14.88 15.08 12.91
N GLY A 105 -15.02 13.76 13.10
CA GLY A 105 -16.16 13.12 13.73
C GLY A 105 -17.38 12.91 12.84
N LYS A 106 -17.26 13.08 11.52
CA LYS A 106 -18.36 12.85 10.57
C LYS A 106 -18.28 11.43 9.99
N THR A 107 -19.44 10.78 9.87
CA THR A 107 -19.50 9.51 9.11
C THR A 107 -19.21 9.75 7.63
N LEU A 108 -18.75 8.71 6.92
CA LEU A 108 -18.54 8.80 5.47
C LEU A 108 -19.84 9.22 4.75
N GLN A 109 -21.00 8.72 5.20
CA GLN A 109 -22.31 9.13 4.69
C GLN A 109 -22.55 10.63 4.84
N GLN A 110 -22.23 11.20 6.01
CA GLN A 110 -22.36 12.65 6.25
C GLN A 110 -21.42 13.46 5.35
N VAL A 111 -20.17 12.99 5.16
CA VAL A 111 -19.22 13.66 4.26
C VAL A 111 -19.70 13.64 2.82
N PHE A 112 -20.34 12.55 2.37
CA PHE A 112 -20.97 12.46 1.05
C PHE A 112 -22.12 13.45 0.91
N ALA A 113 -23.03 13.47 1.89
CA ALA A 113 -24.18 14.39 1.90
C ALA A 113 -23.74 15.86 1.89
N ASP A 114 -22.76 16.25 2.71
CA ASP A 114 -22.20 17.61 2.77
C ASP A 114 -21.59 18.07 1.44
N ARG A 115 -21.16 17.13 0.60
CA ARG A 115 -20.59 17.38 -0.72
C ARG A 115 -21.59 17.21 -1.86
N GLY A 116 -22.86 16.89 -1.56
CA GLY A 116 -23.90 16.64 -2.56
C GLY A 116 -23.71 15.37 -3.36
N HIS A 117 -22.99 14.38 -2.79
CA HIS A 117 -22.75 13.08 -3.44
C HIS A 117 -23.79 12.05 -2.98
N SER A 118 -24.18 11.17 -3.92
CA SER A 118 -25.03 10.01 -3.61
C SER A 118 -24.21 8.87 -3.02
N THR A 119 -24.80 8.11 -2.12
CA THR A 119 -24.30 6.83 -1.66
C THR A 119 -24.68 5.66 -2.59
N ASP A 120 -25.54 5.91 -3.59
CA ASP A 120 -25.81 4.97 -4.68
C ASP A 120 -24.67 5.01 -5.68
N LEU A 121 -23.71 4.14 -5.47
CA LEU A 121 -22.46 4.09 -6.24
C LEU A 121 -22.64 3.23 -7.46
N ARG A 122 -22.14 3.72 -8.60
CA ARG A 122 -21.99 2.90 -9.80
C ARG A 122 -20.61 2.26 -9.82
N VAL A 123 -20.59 0.94 -9.90
CA VAL A 123 -19.35 0.17 -10.12
C VAL A 123 -18.81 0.52 -11.52
N ILE A 124 -17.50 0.67 -11.61
CA ILE A 124 -16.81 0.92 -12.87
C ILE A 124 -16.97 -0.29 -13.80
N ASP A 125 -17.20 -0.03 -15.08
CA ASP A 125 -17.37 -1.04 -16.12
C ASP A 125 -16.45 -0.79 -17.32
N GLY A 126 -16.29 -1.79 -18.19
CA GLY A 126 -15.52 -1.70 -19.42
C GLY A 126 -14.02 -1.51 -19.22
N VAL A 127 -13.45 -1.85 -18.06
CA VAL A 127 -12.01 -1.76 -17.82
C VAL A 127 -11.32 -3.01 -18.39
N LYS A 128 -10.57 -2.84 -19.49
CA LYS A 128 -9.77 -3.90 -20.14
C LYS A 128 -8.51 -4.25 -19.36
N GLY A 129 -7.96 -3.28 -18.63
CA GLY A 129 -6.78 -3.42 -17.81
C GLY A 129 -6.51 -2.16 -17.01
N TYR A 130 -5.82 -2.34 -15.88
CA TYR A 130 -5.43 -1.29 -14.96
C TYR A 130 -3.92 -1.18 -14.85
N LEU A 131 -3.40 0.04 -14.95
CA LEU A 131 -1.98 0.32 -14.72
C LEU A 131 -1.82 1.45 -13.71
N GLU A 132 -0.82 1.33 -12.85
CA GLU A 132 -0.44 2.35 -11.88
C GLU A 132 1.07 2.58 -11.90
N LEU A 133 1.50 3.85 -11.87
CA LEU A 133 2.86 4.22 -11.57
C LEU A 133 2.91 4.85 -10.19
N HIS A 134 3.90 4.48 -9.41
CA HIS A 134 4.06 4.98 -8.06
C HIS A 134 5.54 5.16 -7.70
N ILE A 135 5.86 5.87 -6.64
CA ILE A 135 7.19 5.82 -6.04
C ILE A 135 7.35 4.51 -5.27
N GLU A 136 8.57 4.00 -5.16
CA GLU A 136 8.85 2.75 -4.43
C GLU A 136 8.53 2.83 -2.94
N GLN A 137 8.62 4.01 -2.35
CA GLN A 137 8.54 4.25 -0.89
C GLN A 137 9.61 3.46 -0.10
N GLY A 138 10.60 2.92 -0.77
CA GLY A 138 11.71 2.12 -0.26
C GLY A 138 13.03 2.52 -0.91
N ARG A 139 14.09 1.75 -0.64
CA ARG A 139 15.46 2.08 -1.05
C ARG A 139 16.06 1.06 -2.03
N VAL A 140 15.31 0.09 -2.50
CA VAL A 140 15.85 -1.02 -3.31
C VAL A 140 16.32 -0.49 -4.66
N LEU A 141 15.45 0.23 -5.40
CA LEU A 141 15.79 0.78 -6.71
C LEU A 141 16.95 1.78 -6.63
N GLU A 142 16.93 2.66 -5.64
CA GLU A 142 18.02 3.61 -5.42
C GLU A 142 19.35 2.90 -5.13
N SER A 143 19.33 1.90 -4.24
CA SER A 143 20.53 1.16 -3.85
C SER A 143 21.14 0.37 -5.01
N GLU A 144 20.30 -0.13 -5.91
CA GLU A 144 20.69 -0.87 -7.12
C GLU A 144 20.88 0.04 -8.33
N LYS A 145 20.60 1.33 -8.21
CA LYS A 145 20.69 2.35 -9.28
C LYS A 145 19.82 2.01 -10.49
N LEU A 146 18.64 1.45 -10.23
CA LEU A 146 17.67 1.08 -11.27
C LEU A 146 16.58 2.16 -11.35
N PRO A 147 16.21 2.60 -12.56
CA PRO A 147 15.20 3.64 -12.74
C PRO A 147 13.77 3.12 -12.61
N ILE A 148 13.55 1.81 -12.73
CA ILE A 148 12.20 1.22 -12.78
C ILE A 148 12.15 -0.10 -12.00
N GLY A 149 11.08 -0.27 -11.22
CA GLY A 149 10.62 -1.55 -10.70
C GLY A 149 9.33 -1.98 -11.39
N VAL A 150 9.26 -3.23 -11.83
CA VAL A 150 8.00 -3.85 -12.27
C VAL A 150 7.44 -4.64 -11.09
N VAL A 151 6.28 -4.23 -10.60
CA VAL A 151 5.71 -4.80 -9.37
C VAL A 151 5.05 -6.14 -9.67
N THR A 152 5.38 -7.16 -8.88
CA THR A 152 4.86 -8.54 -9.04
C THR A 152 3.71 -8.84 -8.11
N SER A 153 3.73 -8.23 -6.91
CA SER A 153 2.70 -8.40 -5.89
C SER A 153 2.65 -7.18 -4.97
N ILE A 154 1.52 -6.99 -4.32
CA ILE A 154 1.32 -5.95 -3.31
C ILE A 154 1.16 -6.64 -1.98
N ALA A 155 1.97 -6.24 -1.00
CA ALA A 155 2.00 -6.90 0.30
C ALA A 155 0.66 -6.80 1.02
N GLY A 156 0.25 -7.94 1.58
CA GLY A 156 -0.75 -7.97 2.62
C GLY A 156 -0.16 -7.58 3.96
N ASN A 157 -1.01 -7.39 4.94
CA ASN A 157 -0.58 -7.15 6.31
C ASN A 157 -1.40 -7.95 7.32
N LEU A 158 -0.75 -8.31 8.42
CA LEU A 158 -1.40 -8.84 9.62
C LEU A 158 -0.86 -8.07 10.82
N ARG A 159 -1.76 -7.45 11.58
CA ARG A 159 -1.39 -6.64 12.75
C ARG A 159 -1.89 -7.27 14.03
N LEU A 160 -1.01 -7.30 15.03
CA LEU A 160 -1.32 -7.80 16.36
C LEU A 160 -1.24 -6.66 17.37
N GLU A 161 -2.17 -6.64 18.30
CA GLU A 161 -2.06 -5.93 19.58
C GLU A 161 -1.70 -6.94 20.65
N VAL A 162 -0.66 -6.64 21.42
CA VAL A 162 -0.16 -7.51 22.50
C VAL A 162 -0.13 -6.73 23.79
N ARG A 163 -0.78 -7.26 24.82
CA ARG A 163 -0.76 -6.70 26.19
C ARG A 163 -0.16 -7.72 27.13
N ILE A 164 0.93 -7.34 27.78
CA ILE A 164 1.66 -8.17 28.73
C ILE A 164 1.38 -7.64 30.12
N THR A 165 1.02 -8.51 31.04
CA THR A 165 0.76 -8.17 32.44
C THR A 165 1.69 -8.99 33.34
N GLY A 166 2.53 -8.29 34.08
CA GLY A 166 3.41 -8.81 35.12
C GLY A 166 3.12 -8.16 36.48
N MET A 167 4.15 -7.92 37.29
CA MET A 167 4.00 -7.37 38.64
C MET A 167 4.87 -6.09 38.78
N ALA A 168 4.23 -4.96 39.09
CA ALA A 168 4.96 -3.75 39.44
C ALA A 168 5.48 -3.81 40.87
N GLU A 169 6.79 -3.77 41.04
CA GLU A 169 7.46 -3.95 42.33
C GLU A 169 8.64 -2.96 42.46
N HIS A 170 9.13 -2.84 43.69
CA HIS A 170 10.30 -2.00 43.95
C HIS A 170 11.57 -2.59 43.29
N SER A 171 12.19 -1.87 42.36
CA SER A 171 13.29 -2.37 41.53
C SER A 171 14.54 -2.81 42.32
N GLY A 172 14.81 -2.21 43.46
CA GLY A 172 15.95 -2.57 44.32
C GLY A 172 15.63 -3.64 45.38
N ALA A 173 14.34 -3.83 45.77
CA ALA A 173 13.95 -4.75 46.81
C ALA A 173 13.50 -6.13 46.30
N THR A 174 13.07 -6.20 45.03
CA THR A 174 12.60 -7.46 44.45
C THR A 174 13.75 -8.23 43.79
N PRO A 175 14.09 -9.44 44.27
CA PRO A 175 15.12 -10.30 43.69
C PRO A 175 14.85 -10.65 42.22
N MET A 176 15.90 -10.80 41.40
CA MET A 176 15.78 -11.03 39.96
C MET A 176 15.03 -12.31 39.59
N ASN A 177 15.18 -13.37 40.40
CA ASN A 177 14.63 -14.70 40.13
C ASN A 177 13.12 -14.86 40.40
N ILE A 178 12.47 -13.84 40.98
CA ILE A 178 11.02 -13.88 41.28
C ILE A 178 10.25 -12.76 40.56
N ARG A 179 10.93 -11.95 39.75
CA ARG A 179 10.31 -10.82 38.99
C ARG A 179 9.40 -11.35 37.91
N GLN A 180 8.25 -10.70 37.78
CA GLN A 180 7.35 -10.82 36.63
C GLN A 180 7.45 -9.52 35.81
N ASP A 181 8.59 -9.33 35.14
CA ASP A 181 8.95 -8.09 34.43
C ASP A 181 8.37 -8.11 33.02
N ALA A 182 7.29 -7.33 32.82
CA ALA A 182 6.62 -7.21 31.52
C ALA A 182 7.49 -6.58 30.44
N LEU A 183 8.40 -5.65 30.78
CA LEU A 183 9.27 -5.03 29.82
C LEU A 183 10.36 -5.96 29.30
N CYS A 184 10.92 -6.80 30.17
CA CYS A 184 11.85 -7.83 29.74
C CYS A 184 11.21 -8.85 28.81
N ALA A 185 9.92 -9.20 29.01
CA ALA A 185 9.17 -10.02 28.08
C ALA A 185 8.96 -9.32 26.73
N ALA A 186 8.56 -8.04 26.78
CA ALA A 186 8.36 -7.23 25.56
C ALA A 186 9.66 -7.08 24.75
N ALA A 187 10.81 -6.87 25.38
CA ALA A 187 12.10 -6.77 24.70
C ALA A 187 12.45 -8.06 23.92
N GLU A 188 12.23 -9.23 24.51
CA GLU A 188 12.44 -10.50 23.81
C GLU A 188 11.43 -10.69 22.64
N ILE A 189 10.20 -10.21 22.81
CA ILE A 189 9.19 -10.25 21.73
C ILE A 189 9.63 -9.37 20.56
N VAL A 190 10.13 -8.16 20.80
CA VAL A 190 10.67 -7.27 19.75
C VAL A 190 11.75 -7.99 18.94
N LEU A 191 12.73 -8.59 19.61
CA LEU A 191 13.82 -9.31 18.94
C LEU A 191 13.30 -10.58 18.22
N ALA A 192 12.30 -11.26 18.77
CA ALA A 192 11.71 -12.43 18.14
C ALA A 192 10.94 -12.09 16.85
N VAL A 193 10.26 -10.94 16.79
CA VAL A 193 9.62 -10.46 15.56
C VAL A 193 10.64 -10.19 14.47
N GLU A 194 11.74 -9.51 14.81
CA GLU A 194 12.85 -9.25 13.88
C GLU A 194 13.48 -10.56 13.37
N GLU A 195 13.81 -11.49 14.28
CA GLU A 195 14.39 -12.81 13.96
C GLU A 195 13.49 -13.58 12.97
N ILE A 196 12.17 -13.65 13.26
CA ILE A 196 11.22 -14.39 12.43
C ILE A 196 11.11 -13.76 11.04
N ALA A 197 10.96 -12.45 10.94
CA ALA A 197 10.87 -11.77 9.65
C ALA A 197 12.17 -11.91 8.83
N THR A 198 13.32 -11.81 9.47
CA THR A 198 14.64 -11.94 8.83
C THR A 198 14.93 -13.38 8.38
N SER A 199 14.25 -14.39 8.93
CA SER A 199 14.43 -15.79 8.55
C SER A 199 13.87 -16.16 7.18
N ASP A 200 13.13 -15.26 6.53
CA ASP A 200 12.64 -15.45 5.17
C ASP A 200 13.83 -15.51 4.17
N PRO A 201 14.00 -16.62 3.41
CA PRO A 201 15.12 -16.78 2.50
C PRO A 201 15.09 -15.81 1.29
N ASP A 202 13.91 -15.33 0.94
CA ASP A 202 13.70 -14.37 -0.17
C ASP A 202 13.88 -12.91 0.29
N HIS A 203 14.00 -12.68 1.60
CA HIS A 203 14.12 -11.35 2.21
C HIS A 203 13.01 -10.37 1.81
N THR A 204 11.79 -10.88 1.61
CA THR A 204 10.61 -10.08 1.25
C THR A 204 9.66 -9.85 2.42
N SER A 205 9.76 -10.71 3.46
CA SER A 205 8.97 -10.57 4.69
C SER A 205 9.46 -9.41 5.55
N VAL A 206 8.51 -8.65 6.09
CA VAL A 206 8.80 -7.53 7.00
C VAL A 206 8.00 -7.70 8.29
N GLY A 207 8.68 -7.57 9.43
CA GLY A 207 8.07 -7.61 10.76
C GLY A 207 8.56 -6.44 11.62
N THR A 208 7.63 -5.64 12.15
CA THR A 208 7.96 -4.43 12.89
C THR A 208 7.15 -4.32 14.17
N VAL A 209 7.81 -4.00 15.28
CA VAL A 209 7.15 -3.52 16.50
C VAL A 209 7.21 -1.99 16.49
N GLY A 210 6.12 -1.36 16.01
CA GLY A 210 6.09 0.09 15.79
C GLY A 210 5.67 0.92 17.02
N SER A 211 5.07 0.29 18.03
CA SER A 211 4.63 0.95 19.27
C SER A 211 4.93 0.06 20.46
N LEU A 212 5.46 0.68 21.54
CA LEU A 212 5.70 0.02 22.82
C LEU A 212 5.46 1.01 23.95
N ASN A 213 4.49 0.73 24.80
CA ASN A 213 4.12 1.57 25.93
C ASN A 213 4.31 0.79 27.24
N VAL A 214 5.06 1.37 28.17
CA VAL A 214 5.45 0.76 29.44
C VAL A 214 4.69 1.40 30.60
N HIS A 215 4.22 0.60 31.54
CA HIS A 215 3.58 1.08 32.77
C HIS A 215 4.19 0.41 34.00
N PRO A 216 4.49 1.18 35.06
CA PRO A 216 4.27 2.61 35.25
C PRO A 216 5.34 3.52 34.61
N ASN A 217 6.33 2.98 33.90
CA ASN A 217 7.42 3.74 33.28
C ASN A 217 8.17 4.63 34.29
N SER A 218 8.61 4.03 35.38
CA SER A 218 9.29 4.67 36.50
C SER A 218 10.65 4.05 36.77
N LEU A 219 11.66 4.87 37.01
CA LEU A 219 13.08 4.45 37.17
C LEU A 219 13.29 3.37 38.23
N ASN A 220 12.55 3.41 39.31
CA ASN A 220 12.72 2.55 40.47
C ASN A 220 11.59 1.50 40.65
N VAL A 221 10.85 1.20 39.60
CA VAL A 221 9.76 0.20 39.59
C VAL A 221 9.99 -0.83 38.50
N VAL A 222 9.87 -2.12 38.83
CA VAL A 222 9.79 -3.21 37.85
C VAL A 222 8.54 -2.98 36.99
N PRO A 223 8.63 -2.93 35.63
CA PRO A 223 7.45 -2.71 34.79
C PRO A 223 6.40 -3.79 34.96
N GLY A 224 5.20 -3.39 35.38
CA GLY A 224 4.08 -4.30 35.64
C GLY A 224 3.20 -4.55 34.43
N ALA A 225 3.23 -3.66 33.42
CA ALA A 225 2.48 -3.89 32.17
C ALA A 225 3.17 -3.25 30.98
N VAL A 226 3.02 -3.89 29.82
CA VAL A 226 3.45 -3.36 28.51
C VAL A 226 2.37 -3.61 27.48
N SER A 227 2.07 -2.63 26.65
CA SER A 227 1.33 -2.80 25.40
C SER A 227 2.22 -2.52 24.21
N LEU A 228 2.15 -3.36 23.19
CA LEU A 228 2.88 -3.19 21.93
C LEU A 228 2.04 -3.62 20.73
N THR A 229 2.43 -3.14 19.54
CA THR A 229 1.81 -3.53 18.27
C THR A 229 2.85 -4.18 17.37
N VAL A 230 2.44 -5.24 16.67
CA VAL A 230 3.25 -5.91 15.66
C VAL A 230 2.59 -5.72 14.29
N ASP A 231 3.35 -5.31 13.29
CA ASP A 231 2.94 -5.24 11.87
C ASP A 231 3.78 -6.26 11.09
N LEU A 232 3.12 -7.25 10.49
CA LEU A 232 3.73 -8.27 9.65
C LEU A 232 3.26 -8.09 8.21
N ARG A 233 4.17 -8.09 7.24
CA ARG A 233 3.85 -7.92 5.83
C ARG A 233 4.64 -8.87 4.95
N ASP A 234 4.00 -9.35 3.88
CA ASP A 234 4.62 -10.11 2.80
C ASP A 234 3.76 -10.03 1.53
N GLY A 235 4.37 -10.28 0.37
CA GLY A 235 3.66 -10.44 -0.91
C GLY A 235 2.98 -11.80 -1.07
N ASN A 236 3.16 -12.73 -0.11
CA ASN A 236 2.61 -14.08 -0.12
C ASN A 236 1.77 -14.33 1.14
N ASN A 237 0.49 -14.68 0.96
CA ASN A 237 -0.45 -14.89 2.05
C ASN A 237 -0.04 -16.05 2.98
N ASP A 238 0.45 -17.17 2.42
CA ASP A 238 0.86 -18.32 3.23
C ASP A 238 2.04 -17.96 4.14
N ARG A 239 2.96 -17.10 3.67
CA ARG A 239 4.07 -16.59 4.50
C ARG A 239 3.60 -15.66 5.60
N ILE A 240 2.63 -14.78 5.33
CA ILE A 240 2.03 -13.92 6.38
C ILE A 240 1.43 -14.78 7.49
N GLU A 241 0.65 -15.80 7.14
CA GLU A 241 0.03 -16.70 8.11
C GLU A 241 1.06 -17.51 8.90
N LEU A 242 2.07 -18.05 8.21
CA LEU A 242 3.16 -18.77 8.86
C LEU A 242 3.93 -17.87 9.84
N MET A 243 4.31 -16.68 9.40
CA MET A 243 5.01 -15.70 10.24
C MET A 243 4.17 -15.29 11.45
N SER A 244 2.86 -15.04 11.23
CA SER A 244 1.92 -14.74 12.31
C SER A 244 1.82 -15.88 13.34
N ALA A 245 1.70 -17.13 12.88
CA ALA A 245 1.66 -18.28 13.76
C ALA A 245 2.95 -18.44 14.58
N GLN A 246 4.11 -18.25 13.95
CA GLN A 246 5.42 -18.29 14.61
C GLN A 246 5.56 -17.18 15.66
N VAL A 247 5.21 -15.95 15.32
CA VAL A 247 5.24 -14.79 16.24
C VAL A 247 4.33 -15.04 17.45
N GLN A 248 3.07 -15.43 17.22
CA GLN A 248 2.13 -15.70 18.29
C GLN A 248 2.60 -16.84 19.21
N SER A 249 3.15 -17.92 18.65
CA SER A 249 3.72 -19.02 19.42
C SER A 249 4.93 -18.57 20.25
N ARG A 250 5.82 -17.76 19.66
CA ARG A 250 7.00 -17.25 20.35
C ARG A 250 6.61 -16.30 21.49
N ILE A 251 5.61 -15.43 21.29
CA ILE A 251 5.09 -14.53 22.32
C ILE A 251 4.60 -15.34 23.52
N ARG A 252 3.76 -16.36 23.32
CA ARG A 252 3.26 -17.20 24.42
C ARG A 252 4.38 -17.89 25.17
N LYS A 253 5.35 -18.51 24.47
CA LYS A 253 6.51 -19.16 25.09
C LYS A 253 7.38 -18.21 25.92
N ILE A 254 7.57 -16.98 25.46
CA ILE A 254 8.32 -15.96 26.20
C ILE A 254 7.56 -15.59 27.48
N CYS A 255 6.26 -15.33 27.39
CA CYS A 255 5.44 -14.92 28.52
C CYS A 255 5.34 -16.05 29.57
N ASP A 256 5.09 -17.29 29.15
CA ASP A 256 5.06 -18.48 30.03
C ASP A 256 6.37 -18.63 30.79
N ARG A 257 7.51 -18.57 30.09
CA ARG A 257 8.84 -18.70 30.71
C ARG A 257 9.14 -17.60 31.73
N ARG A 258 8.62 -16.38 31.48
CA ARG A 258 8.83 -15.21 32.34
C ARG A 258 7.78 -15.08 33.44
N GLY A 259 6.77 -15.95 33.45
CA GLY A 259 5.67 -15.93 34.43
C GLY A 259 4.80 -14.69 34.34
N VAL A 260 4.61 -14.15 33.13
CA VAL A 260 3.75 -12.99 32.86
C VAL A 260 2.55 -13.41 32.00
N ASP A 261 1.41 -12.76 32.21
CA ASP A 261 0.20 -13.00 31.41
C ASP A 261 0.26 -12.24 30.07
N VAL A 262 -0.41 -12.75 29.03
CA VAL A 262 -0.52 -12.11 27.73
C VAL A 262 -1.93 -12.18 27.17
N ASP A 263 -2.46 -11.03 26.74
CA ASP A 263 -3.62 -10.90 25.85
C ASP A 263 -3.11 -10.51 24.45
N LEU A 264 -3.49 -11.30 23.44
CA LEU A 264 -3.03 -11.15 22.07
C LEU A 264 -4.23 -11.15 21.13
N ARG A 265 -4.33 -10.10 20.30
CA ARG A 265 -5.44 -9.90 19.36
C ARG A 265 -4.94 -9.57 17.97
N VAL A 266 -5.55 -10.18 16.96
CA VAL A 266 -5.43 -9.73 15.56
C VAL A 266 -6.34 -8.52 15.40
N VAL A 267 -5.76 -7.36 15.04
CA VAL A 267 -6.50 -6.09 14.88
C VAL A 267 -6.69 -5.69 13.43
N SER A 268 -5.90 -6.27 12.53
CA SER A 268 -6.03 -6.06 11.08
C SER A 268 -5.46 -7.27 10.35
N HIS A 269 -6.14 -7.67 9.28
CA HIS A 269 -5.65 -8.66 8.33
C HIS A 269 -6.15 -8.26 6.93
N ALA A 270 -5.23 -7.89 6.06
CA ALA A 270 -5.49 -7.63 4.65
C ALA A 270 -4.62 -8.58 3.81
N PRO A 271 -5.22 -9.35 2.88
CA PRO A 271 -4.47 -10.30 2.07
C PRO A 271 -3.52 -9.59 1.11
N ALA A 272 -2.41 -10.25 0.80
CA ALA A 272 -1.54 -9.87 -0.32
C ALA A 272 -2.25 -10.10 -1.66
N VAL A 273 -1.90 -9.29 -2.64
CA VAL A 273 -2.45 -9.36 -3.99
C VAL A 273 -1.33 -9.63 -4.98
N THR A 274 -1.40 -10.73 -5.71
CA THR A 274 -0.52 -11.00 -6.84
C THR A 274 -1.04 -10.27 -8.07
N LEU A 275 -0.18 -9.54 -8.76
CA LEU A 275 -0.52 -8.86 -10.00
C LEU A 275 -0.51 -9.85 -11.19
N ASP A 276 -1.17 -9.48 -12.28
CA ASP A 276 -1.30 -10.35 -13.46
C ASP A 276 0.04 -10.65 -14.11
N ASP A 277 0.41 -11.93 -14.21
CA ASP A 277 1.67 -12.37 -14.77
C ASP A 277 1.88 -11.94 -16.24
N GLY A 278 0.81 -11.83 -17.01
CA GLY A 278 0.86 -11.37 -18.41
C GLY A 278 1.19 -9.89 -18.47
N VAL A 279 0.61 -9.09 -17.57
CA VAL A 279 0.91 -7.65 -17.46
C VAL A 279 2.34 -7.45 -16.96
N VAL A 280 2.75 -8.16 -15.92
CA VAL A 280 4.13 -8.08 -15.37
C VAL A 280 5.17 -8.40 -16.46
N ARG A 281 4.99 -9.52 -17.18
CA ARG A 281 5.87 -9.87 -18.31
C ARG A 281 5.83 -8.82 -19.41
N GLY A 282 4.64 -8.36 -19.79
CA GLY A 282 4.47 -7.37 -20.86
C GLY A 282 5.13 -6.01 -20.54
N LEU A 283 5.05 -5.54 -19.29
CA LEU A 283 5.72 -4.33 -18.83
C LEU A 283 7.25 -4.52 -18.81
N SER A 284 7.73 -5.68 -18.35
CA SER A 284 9.16 -6.03 -18.37
C SER A 284 9.72 -6.07 -19.79
N GLU A 285 9.01 -6.70 -20.74
CA GLU A 285 9.37 -6.72 -22.15
C GLU A 285 9.34 -5.31 -22.78
N ALA A 286 8.35 -4.48 -22.42
CA ALA A 286 8.28 -3.10 -22.89
C ALA A 286 9.47 -2.27 -22.38
N ALA A 287 9.87 -2.47 -21.12
CA ALA A 287 11.08 -1.85 -20.57
C ALA A 287 12.34 -2.31 -21.33
N HIS A 288 12.47 -3.59 -21.60
CA HIS A 288 13.60 -4.14 -22.37
C HIS A 288 13.69 -3.55 -23.79
N VAL A 289 12.57 -3.48 -24.51
CA VAL A 289 12.52 -2.88 -25.85
C VAL A 289 12.91 -1.40 -25.85
N ARG A 290 12.57 -0.69 -24.78
CA ARG A 290 12.96 0.71 -24.59
C ARG A 290 14.40 0.89 -24.10
N GLY A 291 15.13 -0.21 -23.84
CA GLY A 291 16.48 -0.16 -23.29
C GLY A 291 16.52 0.38 -21.85
N ILE A 292 15.44 0.22 -21.11
CA ILE A 292 15.32 0.70 -19.71
C ILE A 292 15.60 -0.48 -18.76
N GLU A 293 16.65 -0.32 -17.95
CA GLU A 293 16.96 -1.29 -16.89
C GLU A 293 15.86 -1.30 -15.84
N HIS A 294 15.51 -2.48 -15.34
CA HIS A 294 14.43 -2.64 -14.38
C HIS A 294 14.60 -3.89 -13.54
N LYS A 295 13.84 -3.98 -12.47
CA LYS A 295 13.79 -5.13 -11.54
C LYS A 295 12.35 -5.57 -11.33
N LEU A 296 12.12 -6.89 -11.26
CA LEU A 296 10.89 -7.45 -10.72
C LEU A 296 10.94 -7.40 -9.19
N MET A 297 9.93 -6.83 -8.55
CA MET A 297 9.93 -6.64 -7.11
C MET A 297 8.52 -6.59 -6.52
N PRO A 298 8.32 -6.99 -5.26
CA PRO A 298 7.05 -6.78 -4.58
C PRO A 298 6.90 -5.32 -4.12
N SER A 299 5.66 -4.88 -3.90
CA SER A 299 5.37 -3.68 -3.11
C SER A 299 5.23 -4.04 -1.64
N GLY A 300 5.90 -3.31 -0.76
CA GLY A 300 5.73 -3.37 0.70
C GLY A 300 4.55 -2.54 1.23
N ALA A 301 3.96 -1.69 0.39
CA ALA A 301 2.82 -0.83 0.71
C ALA A 301 1.55 -1.29 -0.02
N GLY A 302 0.37 -0.89 0.49
CA GLY A 302 -0.89 -1.05 -0.23
C GLY A 302 -1.03 0.00 -1.34
N HIS A 303 -1.81 -0.31 -2.37
CA HIS A 303 -2.08 0.59 -3.50
C HIS A 303 -3.49 0.38 -4.05
N ASP A 304 -4.02 1.35 -4.76
CA ASP A 304 -5.33 1.28 -5.42
C ASP A 304 -5.44 0.08 -6.38
N ALA A 305 -4.33 -0.32 -7.01
CA ALA A 305 -4.21 -1.51 -7.86
C ALA A 305 -4.75 -2.80 -7.21
N MET A 306 -4.70 -2.93 -5.86
CA MET A 306 -5.24 -4.09 -5.14
C MET A 306 -6.73 -4.28 -5.40
N ASN A 307 -7.47 -3.19 -5.59
CA ASN A 307 -8.90 -3.23 -5.83
C ASN A 307 -9.27 -3.60 -7.28
N PHE A 308 -8.31 -3.58 -8.20
CA PHE A 308 -8.51 -3.93 -9.60
C PHE A 308 -8.04 -5.33 -9.98
N ALA A 309 -7.13 -5.92 -9.21
CA ALA A 309 -6.41 -7.14 -9.59
C ALA A 309 -7.28 -8.36 -9.89
N ASP A 310 -8.47 -8.47 -9.30
CA ASP A 310 -9.45 -9.54 -9.58
C ASP A 310 -10.58 -9.11 -10.53
N LEU A 311 -10.57 -7.84 -11.00
CA LEU A 311 -11.55 -7.32 -11.95
C LEU A 311 -11.01 -7.30 -13.38
N CYS A 312 -9.73 -7.04 -13.54
CA CYS A 312 -9.06 -6.96 -14.85
C CYS A 312 -7.56 -7.22 -14.72
N PRO A 313 -6.85 -7.53 -15.82
CA PRO A 313 -5.40 -7.57 -15.86
C PRO A 313 -4.80 -6.29 -15.29
N THR A 314 -4.00 -6.41 -14.23
CA THR A 314 -3.52 -5.26 -13.45
C THR A 314 -2.01 -5.31 -13.31
N GLY A 315 -1.36 -4.16 -13.48
CA GLY A 315 0.09 -4.00 -13.31
C GLY A 315 0.49 -2.67 -12.69
N MET A 316 1.69 -2.66 -12.11
CA MET A 316 2.27 -1.46 -11.51
C MET A 316 3.74 -1.31 -11.89
N LEU A 317 4.17 -0.06 -11.96
CA LEU A 317 5.56 0.33 -12.08
C LEU A 317 5.97 1.19 -10.89
N PHE A 318 7.17 0.93 -10.35
CA PHE A 318 7.82 1.80 -9.39
C PHE A 318 8.92 2.64 -10.01
N VAL A 319 9.09 3.84 -9.47
CA VAL A 319 10.27 4.68 -9.67
C VAL A 319 10.97 4.91 -8.33
N PRO A 320 12.31 5.07 -8.31
CA PRO A 320 13.03 5.29 -7.07
C PRO A 320 12.61 6.60 -6.39
N CYS A 321 12.66 6.60 -5.07
CA CYS A 321 12.57 7.81 -4.27
C CYS A 321 13.86 8.03 -3.48
N GLU A 322 14.30 9.27 -3.36
CA GLU A 322 15.58 9.65 -2.75
C GLU A 322 15.61 9.22 -1.27
N ASN A 323 16.64 8.45 -0.90
CA ASN A 323 16.79 7.84 0.43
C ASN A 323 15.64 6.93 0.89
N GLY A 324 14.77 6.51 -0.02
CA GLY A 324 13.56 5.75 0.32
C GLY A 324 12.54 6.55 1.15
N VAL A 325 12.66 7.87 1.17
CA VAL A 325 11.80 8.73 1.99
C VAL A 325 10.45 8.87 1.32
N SER A 326 9.39 8.44 2.03
CA SER A 326 7.99 8.71 1.72
C SER A 326 7.25 9.14 2.99
N HIS A 327 6.01 9.61 2.85
CA HIS A 327 5.18 10.13 3.95
C HIS A 327 5.88 11.27 4.71
N SER A 328 6.62 12.13 4.00
CA SER A 328 7.40 13.21 4.55
C SER A 328 7.54 14.37 3.55
N PRO A 329 7.60 15.62 4.00
CA PRO A 329 7.90 16.77 3.14
C PRO A 329 9.28 16.68 2.43
N LEU A 330 10.15 15.79 2.90
CA LEU A 330 11.47 15.53 2.32
C LEU A 330 11.44 14.52 1.17
N GLU A 331 10.28 13.97 0.86
CA GLU A 331 10.06 13.02 -0.23
C GLU A 331 10.48 13.63 -1.57
N LYS A 332 11.21 12.85 -2.36
CA LYS A 332 11.71 13.30 -3.66
C LYS A 332 11.90 12.12 -4.60
N ALA A 333 11.43 12.29 -5.84
CA ALA A 333 11.64 11.36 -6.96
C ALA A 333 12.08 12.14 -8.20
N ASP A 334 12.76 11.47 -9.13
CA ASP A 334 13.14 12.10 -10.41
C ASP A 334 11.97 12.01 -11.41
N ASN A 335 11.53 13.16 -11.91
CA ASN A 335 10.51 13.23 -12.96
C ASN A 335 10.90 12.47 -14.24
N ALA A 336 12.21 12.34 -14.52
CA ALA A 336 12.70 11.58 -15.66
C ALA A 336 12.35 10.09 -15.55
N ASP A 337 12.36 9.53 -14.35
CA ASP A 337 11.98 8.13 -14.11
C ASP A 337 10.47 7.93 -14.29
N ALA A 338 9.65 8.91 -13.87
CA ALA A 338 8.21 8.90 -14.15
C ALA A 338 7.91 8.94 -15.66
N VAL A 339 8.66 9.73 -16.41
CA VAL A 339 8.55 9.77 -17.88
C VAL A 339 8.99 8.44 -18.50
N ARG A 340 10.04 7.79 -17.99
CA ARG A 340 10.44 6.43 -18.41
C ARG A 340 9.31 5.43 -18.16
N GLY A 341 8.69 5.48 -16.99
CA GLY A 341 7.53 4.65 -16.67
C GLY A 341 6.36 4.87 -17.63
N ALA A 342 6.03 6.13 -17.95
CA ALA A 342 5.00 6.44 -18.95
C ALA A 342 5.34 5.88 -20.34
N HIS A 343 6.60 5.93 -20.77
CA HIS A 343 7.04 5.32 -22.01
C HIS A 343 6.93 3.78 -22.01
N ILE A 344 7.21 3.13 -20.90
CA ILE A 344 7.03 1.66 -20.75
C ILE A 344 5.55 1.31 -20.87
N MET A 345 4.67 2.04 -20.19
CA MET A 345 3.22 1.83 -20.30
C MET A 345 2.73 2.05 -21.73
N LEU A 346 3.21 3.08 -22.39
CA LEU A 346 2.87 3.34 -23.81
C LEU A 346 3.29 2.18 -24.72
N GLU A 347 4.51 1.69 -24.59
CA GLU A 347 5.04 0.58 -25.37
C GLU A 347 4.23 -0.70 -25.12
N TYR A 348 3.88 -0.97 -23.87
CA TYR A 348 3.03 -2.09 -23.48
C TYR A 348 1.64 -2.00 -24.12
N LEU A 349 0.98 -0.84 -24.04
CA LEU A 349 -0.36 -0.64 -24.61
C LEU A 349 -0.35 -0.68 -26.16
N LYS A 350 0.69 -0.16 -26.81
CA LYS A 350 0.88 -0.30 -28.27
C LYS A 350 0.89 -1.76 -28.71
N ARG A 351 1.56 -2.61 -27.95
CA ARG A 351 1.65 -4.06 -28.27
C ARG A 351 0.29 -4.74 -28.10
N LEU A 352 -0.47 -4.41 -27.06
CA LEU A 352 -1.79 -4.97 -26.84
C LEU A 352 -2.78 -4.59 -27.94
N GLU A 353 -2.70 -3.39 -28.48
CA GLU A 353 -3.59 -2.90 -29.54
C GLU A 353 -3.01 -3.12 -30.96
N GLY A 354 -1.93 -3.91 -31.09
CA GLY A 354 -1.31 -4.23 -32.40
C GLY A 354 -0.69 -3.03 -33.12
N GLN A 355 -0.38 -1.95 -32.40
CA GLN A 355 0.17 -0.69 -32.92
C GLN A 355 1.69 -0.60 -32.69
N THR A 356 2.41 -1.70 -32.86
CA THR A 356 3.86 -1.74 -32.70
C THR A 356 4.55 -0.90 -33.78
N THR A 357 5.35 0.06 -33.34
CA THR A 357 6.29 0.75 -34.23
C THR A 357 7.34 -0.27 -34.65
N THR A 358 7.43 -0.58 -35.93
CA THR A 358 8.57 -1.35 -36.47
C THR A 358 9.82 -0.51 -36.21
N VAL A 359 10.68 -0.97 -35.29
CA VAL A 359 11.99 -0.35 -35.13
C VAL A 359 12.76 -0.70 -36.38
N VAL A 360 13.00 0.32 -37.26
CA VAL A 360 13.84 0.26 -38.44
C VAL A 360 15.29 0.42 -38.01
#